data_699e305213a6a929e2dfc14fa4aeb46f
#
_entry.id   699e305213a6a929e2dfc14fa4aeb46f
#
_cell.length_a   1.000
_cell.length_b   1.000
_cell.length_c   1.000
_cell.angle_alpha   90.00
_cell.angle_beta   90.00
_cell.angle_gamma   90.00
#
_symmetry.space_group_name_H-M   'P 1'
#
loop_
_entity.id
_entity.type
_entity.pdbx_description
1 polymer ?
#
loop_
_entity_poly.entity_id
_entity_poly.type
_entity_poly.pdbx_seq_one_letter_code
_entity_poly.pdbx_strand_id
1 'polypeptide(L)'
;MTGSFDLKNTLVGYVLVVQEFTFLCGQAVAGLIRGPWYVRETVLQIDRIGVGSLFIVMLTGMFTGMVLALQGAVQLEPYGASMYVSRLISTSVVRELGPVLAALMIAGRVGSGIASEIASMQVTEQIDALRAEGTDPIRKLATTRLVACLLMIPLLTIVTNGIAIFGGWLVARLYLGIDSYFYWTWAFEAIRQRDIVLGLVKPTVFGFIIAMVGCYAGFYTKGGTVGVGVSTTQSMVSSSILILASDFLLTKLFMAFP
;
A
#
# COMPACT_ATOMS: atom_id res chain seq x y z
N MET A 1 -12.68 40.30 20.52
CA MET A 1 -11.30 40.05 20.07
C MET A 1 -11.39 39.12 18.91
N THR A 2 -11.33 39.68 17.74
CA THR A 2 -11.52 39.02 16.42
C THR A 2 -10.26 38.27 16.06
N GLY A 3 -10.32 36.94 16.17
CA GLY A 3 -9.33 36.08 15.54
C GLY A 3 -9.52 36.13 14.02
N SER A 4 -8.81 37.02 13.37
CA SER A 4 -8.61 36.90 11.93
C SER A 4 -7.86 35.59 11.71
N PHE A 5 -8.60 34.58 11.27
CA PHE A 5 -8.03 33.36 10.77
C PHE A 5 -7.10 33.75 9.62
N ASP A 6 -5.81 33.76 9.90
CA ASP A 6 -4.81 34.25 8.95
C ASP A 6 -4.65 33.20 7.84
N LEU A 7 -5.64 33.19 6.93
CA LEU A 7 -5.74 32.33 5.76
C LEU A 7 -4.41 32.25 5.00
N LYS A 8 -3.68 33.37 4.97
CA LYS A 8 -2.39 33.48 4.30
C LYS A 8 -1.32 32.61 4.99
N ASN A 9 -1.23 32.64 6.32
CA ASN A 9 -0.26 31.83 7.06
C ASN A 9 -0.61 30.34 7.00
N THR A 10 -1.89 30.01 7.00
CA THR A 10 -2.37 28.63 6.83
C THR A 10 -2.06 28.10 5.44
N LEU A 11 -2.32 28.86 4.38
CA LEU A 11 -2.00 28.50 3.00
C LEU A 11 -0.49 28.34 2.78
N VAL A 12 0.32 29.26 3.31
CA VAL A 12 1.78 29.15 3.26
C VAL A 12 2.26 27.89 3.97
N GLY A 13 1.65 27.50 5.10
CA GLY A 13 1.98 26.26 5.79
C GLY A 13 1.72 25.02 4.92
N TYR A 14 0.58 24.93 4.25
CA TYR A 14 0.29 23.82 3.34
C TYR A 14 1.24 23.77 2.14
N VAL A 15 1.57 24.93 1.55
CA VAL A 15 2.53 24.98 0.43
C VAL A 15 3.91 24.51 0.86
N LEU A 16 4.37 24.88 2.07
CA LEU A 16 5.66 24.40 2.60
C LEU A 16 5.66 22.88 2.80
N VAL A 17 4.60 22.31 3.36
CA VAL A 17 4.47 20.84 3.52
C VAL A 17 4.55 20.13 2.17
N VAL A 18 3.85 20.63 1.14
CA VAL A 18 3.90 20.04 -0.21
C VAL A 18 5.30 20.17 -0.82
N GLN A 19 5.94 21.31 -0.63
CA GLN A 19 7.32 21.56 -1.11
C GLN A 19 8.31 20.61 -0.45
N GLU A 20 8.29 20.49 0.88
CA GLU A 20 9.17 19.60 1.63
C GLU A 20 8.96 18.14 1.27
N PHE A 21 7.71 17.71 1.14
CA PHE A 21 7.35 16.35 0.70
C PHE A 21 7.87 16.07 -0.72
N THR A 22 7.66 17.00 -1.65
CA THR A 22 8.12 16.85 -3.04
C THR A 22 9.64 16.80 -3.12
N PHE A 23 10.34 17.61 -2.32
CA PHE A 23 11.78 17.61 -2.24
C PHE A 23 12.34 16.29 -1.69
N LEU A 24 11.71 15.76 -0.62
CA LEU A 24 12.05 14.45 -0.06
C LEU A 24 11.86 13.34 -1.11
N CYS A 25 10.72 13.35 -1.83
CA CYS A 25 10.47 12.40 -2.90
C CYS A 25 11.53 12.49 -4.00
N GLY A 26 11.87 13.70 -4.44
CA GLY A 26 12.90 13.92 -5.45
C GLY A 26 14.28 13.41 -5.04
N GLN A 27 14.68 13.64 -3.78
CA GLN A 27 15.95 13.15 -3.25
C GLN A 27 15.97 11.62 -3.09
N ALA A 28 14.87 11.02 -2.61
CA ALA A 28 14.77 9.57 -2.46
C ALA A 28 14.82 8.87 -3.83
N VAL A 29 14.13 9.40 -4.84
CA VAL A 29 14.16 8.87 -6.22
C VAL A 29 15.54 9.10 -6.86
N ALA A 30 16.16 10.26 -6.67
CA ALA A 30 17.53 10.50 -7.14
C ALA A 30 18.54 9.54 -6.49
N GLY A 31 18.31 9.12 -5.25
CA GLY A 31 19.08 8.12 -4.55
C GLY A 31 19.06 6.73 -5.20
N LEU A 32 18.01 6.39 -5.95
CA LEU A 32 17.92 5.14 -6.73
C LEU A 32 18.98 5.08 -7.84
N ILE A 33 19.32 6.25 -8.42
CA ILE A 33 20.17 6.34 -9.60
C ILE A 33 21.62 6.65 -9.19
N ARG A 34 21.83 7.47 -8.14
CA ARG A 34 23.11 8.10 -7.83
C ARG A 34 23.89 7.47 -6.68
N GLY A 35 23.69 6.23 -6.26
CA GLY A 35 24.48 5.58 -5.17
C GLY A 35 25.10 6.50 -4.09
N PRO A 36 25.59 6.02 -2.97
CA PRO A 36 25.90 4.62 -2.64
C PRO A 36 24.64 3.80 -2.37
N TRP A 37 24.64 2.56 -2.86
CA TRP A 37 23.51 1.67 -2.67
C TRP A 37 23.71 0.89 -1.37
N TYR A 38 22.87 1.11 -0.42
CA TYR A 38 22.84 0.41 0.88
C TYR A 38 22.10 -0.93 0.73
N VAL A 39 22.72 -1.86 -0.03
CA VAL A 39 22.09 -3.16 -0.39
C VAL A 39 21.70 -3.96 0.84
N ARG A 40 22.56 -4.01 1.87
CA ARG A 40 22.30 -4.75 3.09
C ARG A 40 21.06 -4.22 3.82
N GLU A 41 20.96 -2.91 3.96
CA GLU A 41 19.82 -2.23 4.58
C GLU A 41 18.55 -2.43 3.75
N THR A 42 18.66 -2.38 2.43
CA THR A 42 17.53 -2.64 1.52
C THR A 42 17.00 -4.06 1.68
N VAL A 43 17.87 -5.07 1.73
CA VAL A 43 17.48 -6.47 1.94
C VAL A 43 16.81 -6.67 3.30
N LEU A 44 17.32 -6.03 4.36
CA LEU A 44 16.67 -6.06 5.68
C LEU A 44 15.27 -5.42 5.65
N GLN A 45 15.09 -4.33 4.91
CA GLN A 45 13.77 -3.72 4.75
C GLN A 45 12.83 -4.60 3.91
N ILE A 46 13.32 -5.26 2.87
CA ILE A 46 12.57 -6.24 2.07
C ILE A 46 12.03 -7.36 2.96
N ASP A 47 12.86 -7.92 3.84
CA ASP A 47 12.45 -8.97 4.78
C ASP A 47 11.37 -8.46 5.75
N ARG A 48 11.62 -7.33 6.41
CA ARG A 48 10.67 -6.75 7.38
C ARG A 48 9.32 -6.39 6.76
N ILE A 49 9.33 -5.81 5.57
CA ILE A 49 8.12 -5.39 4.86
C ILE A 49 7.41 -6.60 4.25
N GLY A 50 8.16 -7.47 3.58
CA GLY A 50 7.62 -8.63 2.87
C GLY A 50 7.17 -9.73 3.82
N VAL A 51 8.12 -10.43 4.41
CA VAL A 51 7.83 -11.60 5.27
C VAL A 51 6.98 -11.20 6.46
N GLY A 52 7.32 -10.07 7.08
CA GLY A 52 6.56 -9.57 8.21
C GLY A 52 5.09 -9.26 7.90
N SER A 53 4.71 -8.89 6.66
CA SER A 53 3.32 -8.56 6.30
C SER A 53 2.55 -9.73 5.69
N LEU A 54 3.22 -10.84 5.34
CA LEU A 54 2.60 -11.99 4.65
C LEU A 54 1.33 -12.47 5.36
N PHE A 55 1.42 -12.74 6.66
CA PHE A 55 0.30 -13.32 7.41
C PHE A 55 -0.94 -12.43 7.37
N ILE A 56 -0.79 -11.12 7.58
CA ILE A 56 -1.94 -10.21 7.62
C ILE A 56 -2.60 -10.04 6.25
N VAL A 57 -1.81 -9.98 5.17
CA VAL A 57 -2.37 -9.84 3.81
C VAL A 57 -3.02 -11.14 3.32
N MET A 58 -2.46 -12.30 3.69
CA MET A 58 -3.06 -13.60 3.39
C MET A 58 -4.41 -13.76 4.10
N LEU A 59 -4.46 -13.43 5.40
CA LEU A 59 -5.68 -13.54 6.19
C LEU A 59 -6.78 -12.59 5.65
N THR A 60 -6.41 -11.35 5.37
CA THR A 60 -7.32 -10.36 4.79
C THR A 60 -7.82 -10.80 3.41
N GLY A 61 -6.93 -11.26 2.54
CA GLY A 61 -7.30 -11.78 1.21
C GLY A 61 -8.26 -12.95 1.31
N MET A 62 -7.94 -13.94 2.14
CA MET A 62 -8.74 -15.14 2.32
C MET A 62 -10.19 -14.81 2.73
N PHE A 63 -10.36 -14.02 3.81
CA PHE A 63 -11.69 -13.64 4.27
C PHE A 63 -12.44 -12.77 3.26
N THR A 64 -11.75 -11.87 2.57
CA THR A 64 -12.36 -11.05 1.51
C THR A 64 -12.91 -11.93 0.39
N GLY A 65 -12.13 -12.90 -0.07
CA GLY A 65 -12.58 -13.85 -1.09
C GLY A 65 -13.77 -14.70 -0.66
N MET A 66 -13.77 -15.17 0.59
CA MET A 66 -14.90 -15.91 1.17
C MET A 66 -16.17 -15.07 1.22
N VAL A 67 -16.08 -13.83 1.70
CA VAL A 67 -17.24 -12.91 1.79
C VAL A 67 -17.78 -12.57 0.40
N LEU A 68 -16.90 -12.31 -0.58
CA LEU A 68 -17.29 -12.04 -1.95
C LEU A 68 -18.02 -13.24 -2.58
N ALA A 69 -17.58 -14.46 -2.28
CA ALA A 69 -18.25 -15.66 -2.76
C ALA A 69 -19.68 -15.78 -2.22
N LEU A 70 -19.86 -15.56 -0.92
CA LEU A 70 -21.19 -15.59 -0.28
C LEU A 70 -22.09 -14.50 -0.84
N GLN A 71 -21.61 -13.24 -0.87
CA GLN A 71 -22.40 -12.11 -1.38
C GLN A 71 -22.71 -12.24 -2.87
N GLY A 72 -21.71 -12.65 -3.66
CA GLY A 72 -21.89 -12.88 -5.09
C GLY A 72 -22.90 -13.99 -5.38
N ALA A 73 -22.90 -15.07 -4.60
CA ALA A 73 -23.87 -16.13 -4.73
C ALA A 73 -25.31 -15.64 -4.48
N VAL A 74 -25.54 -14.96 -3.37
CA VAL A 74 -26.87 -14.41 -3.02
C VAL A 74 -27.37 -13.43 -4.09
N GLN A 75 -26.49 -12.61 -4.67
CA GLN A 75 -26.87 -11.66 -5.71
C GLN A 75 -27.16 -12.32 -7.07
N LEU A 76 -26.49 -13.43 -7.39
CA LEU A 76 -26.62 -14.10 -8.69
C LEU A 76 -27.66 -15.24 -8.68
N GLU A 77 -28.04 -15.75 -7.51
CA GLU A 77 -29.03 -16.82 -7.34
C GLU A 77 -30.40 -16.50 -7.98
N PRO A 78 -31.01 -15.30 -7.80
CA PRO A 78 -32.30 -14.97 -8.41
C PRO A 78 -32.30 -15.00 -9.94
N TYR A 79 -31.13 -14.87 -10.55
CA TYR A 79 -30.93 -14.89 -12.00
C TYR A 79 -30.50 -16.24 -12.53
N GLY A 80 -30.39 -17.28 -11.67
CA GLY A 80 -29.86 -18.58 -12.04
C GLY A 80 -28.39 -18.56 -12.49
N ALA A 81 -27.66 -17.50 -12.08
CA ALA A 81 -26.33 -17.18 -12.55
C ALA A 81 -25.21 -17.46 -11.54
N SER A 82 -25.47 -18.32 -10.54
CA SER A 82 -24.50 -18.65 -9.47
C SER A 82 -23.15 -19.17 -9.99
N MET A 83 -23.13 -19.75 -11.20
CA MET A 83 -21.89 -20.18 -11.86
C MET A 83 -20.90 -19.03 -12.15
N TYR A 84 -21.39 -17.80 -12.30
CA TYR A 84 -20.53 -16.63 -12.58
C TYR A 84 -19.85 -16.06 -11.35
N VAL A 85 -20.10 -16.61 -10.15
CA VAL A 85 -19.46 -16.17 -8.89
C VAL A 85 -17.94 -16.19 -8.99
N SER A 86 -17.34 -17.24 -9.58
CA SER A 86 -15.89 -17.35 -9.75
C SER A 86 -15.30 -16.22 -10.59
N ARG A 87 -15.99 -15.88 -11.69
CA ARG A 87 -15.61 -14.78 -12.59
C ARG A 87 -15.69 -13.42 -11.89
N LEU A 88 -16.75 -13.21 -11.13
CA LEU A 88 -16.96 -11.99 -10.36
C LEU A 88 -15.84 -11.81 -9.32
N ILE A 89 -15.53 -12.85 -8.54
CA ILE A 89 -14.48 -12.81 -7.53
C ILE A 89 -13.13 -12.49 -8.17
N SER A 90 -12.72 -13.26 -9.18
CA SER A 90 -11.40 -13.09 -9.83
C SER A 90 -11.21 -11.69 -10.37
N THR A 91 -12.22 -11.18 -11.09
CA THR A 91 -12.16 -9.86 -11.71
C THR A 91 -12.14 -8.76 -10.66
N SER A 92 -13.02 -8.82 -9.66
CA SER A 92 -13.10 -7.79 -8.60
C SER A 92 -11.86 -7.76 -7.73
N VAL A 93 -11.32 -8.94 -7.38
CA VAL A 93 -10.14 -9.04 -6.55
C VAL A 93 -8.90 -8.54 -7.29
N VAL A 94 -8.64 -9.01 -8.50
CA VAL A 94 -7.41 -8.66 -9.23
C VAL A 94 -7.38 -7.20 -9.63
N ARG A 95 -8.52 -6.62 -10.03
CA ARG A 95 -8.58 -5.23 -10.51
C ARG A 95 -8.56 -4.18 -9.41
N GLU A 96 -9.28 -4.43 -8.29
CA GLU A 96 -9.58 -3.38 -7.31
C GLU A 96 -9.30 -3.84 -5.88
N LEU A 97 -10.02 -4.84 -5.40
CA LEU A 97 -10.03 -5.16 -3.97
C LEU A 97 -8.70 -5.67 -3.45
N GLY A 98 -8.01 -6.51 -4.21
CA GLY A 98 -6.72 -7.04 -3.81
C GLY A 98 -5.66 -5.95 -3.64
N PRO A 99 -5.40 -5.12 -4.67
CA PRO A 99 -4.46 -4.01 -4.56
C PRO A 99 -4.76 -3.04 -3.43
N VAL A 100 -6.02 -2.61 -3.31
CA VAL A 100 -6.43 -1.61 -2.30
C VAL A 100 -6.37 -2.17 -0.90
N LEU A 101 -6.94 -3.36 -0.65
CA LEU A 101 -6.96 -3.96 0.68
C LEU A 101 -5.56 -4.34 1.16
N ALA A 102 -4.72 -4.92 0.29
CA ALA A 102 -3.33 -5.17 0.61
C ALA A 102 -2.60 -3.87 0.99
N ALA A 103 -2.75 -2.81 0.18
CA ALA A 103 -2.11 -1.52 0.43
C ALA A 103 -2.57 -0.88 1.74
N LEU A 104 -3.87 -0.92 2.09
CA LEU A 104 -4.39 -0.37 3.34
C LEU A 104 -3.86 -1.15 4.57
N MET A 105 -3.81 -2.49 4.50
CA MET A 105 -3.22 -3.30 5.56
C MET A 105 -1.72 -3.00 5.74
N ILE A 106 -1.02 -2.86 4.63
CA ILE A 106 0.42 -2.54 4.65
C ILE A 106 0.65 -1.10 5.10
N ALA A 107 -0.18 -0.13 4.72
CA ALA A 107 -0.08 1.24 5.21
C ALA A 107 -0.21 1.31 6.74
N GLY A 108 -1.16 0.55 7.30
CA GLY A 108 -1.34 0.44 8.75
C GLY A 108 -0.14 -0.15 9.47
N ARG A 109 0.49 -1.18 8.91
CA ARG A 109 1.61 -1.89 9.55
C ARG A 109 2.98 -1.31 9.18
N VAL A 110 3.26 -1.19 7.88
CA VAL A 110 4.58 -0.78 7.37
C VAL A 110 4.71 0.72 7.38
N GLY A 111 3.69 1.47 6.91
CA GLY A 111 3.71 2.93 6.90
C GLY A 111 3.88 3.52 8.30
N SER A 112 3.11 3.01 9.27
CA SER A 112 3.25 3.37 10.67
C SER A 112 4.60 2.95 11.26
N GLY A 113 5.09 1.75 10.91
CA GLY A 113 6.38 1.24 11.35
C GLY A 113 7.56 2.08 10.86
N ILE A 114 7.55 2.46 9.56
CA ILE A 114 8.55 3.36 8.97
C ILE A 114 8.56 4.72 9.70
N ALA A 115 7.37 5.31 9.90
CA ALA A 115 7.24 6.58 10.59
C ALA A 115 7.76 6.50 12.03
N SER A 116 7.39 5.46 12.77
CA SER A 116 7.84 5.24 14.15
C SER A 116 9.35 5.07 14.27
N GLU A 117 9.96 4.26 13.39
CA GLU A 117 11.40 4.01 13.39
C GLU A 117 12.19 5.30 13.10
N ILE A 118 11.84 6.03 12.03
CA ILE A 118 12.52 7.28 11.66
C ILE A 118 12.26 8.37 12.70
N ALA A 119 11.02 8.49 13.21
CA ALA A 119 10.68 9.45 14.26
C ALA A 119 11.46 9.21 15.54
N SER A 120 11.64 7.94 15.93
CA SER A 120 12.48 7.58 17.09
C SER A 120 13.94 7.97 16.86
N MET A 121 14.49 7.73 15.65
CA MET A 121 15.84 8.16 15.29
C MET A 121 15.99 9.69 15.27
N GLN A 122 14.94 10.42 14.87
CA GLN A 122 14.92 11.88 14.88
C GLN A 122 14.94 12.42 16.31
N VAL A 123 14.12 11.88 17.20
CA VAL A 123 14.01 12.32 18.60
C VAL A 123 15.29 12.01 19.40
N THR A 124 15.98 10.93 19.07
CA THR A 124 17.24 10.53 19.71
C THR A 124 18.49 11.08 19.02
N GLU A 125 18.34 12.06 18.11
CA GLU A 125 19.43 12.73 17.38
C GLU A 125 20.31 11.79 16.53
N GLN A 126 19.88 10.55 16.29
CA GLN A 126 20.62 9.60 15.45
C GLN A 126 20.72 10.06 13.99
N ILE A 127 19.73 10.80 13.51
CA ILE A 127 19.75 11.36 12.15
C ILE A 127 20.80 12.46 12.03
N ASP A 128 20.99 13.27 13.07
CA ASP A 128 22.03 14.30 13.09
C ASP A 128 23.42 13.70 13.25
N ALA A 129 23.55 12.63 14.02
CA ALA A 129 24.79 11.84 14.08
C ALA A 129 25.19 11.28 12.69
N LEU A 130 24.23 10.74 11.93
CA LEU A 130 24.49 10.27 10.55
C LEU A 130 25.00 11.41 9.64
N ARG A 131 24.44 12.61 9.79
CA ARG A 131 24.91 13.80 9.03
C ARG A 131 26.33 14.20 9.44
N ALA A 132 26.63 14.16 10.75
CA ALA A 132 27.97 14.46 11.26
C ALA A 132 29.03 13.47 10.76
N GLU A 133 28.65 12.21 10.52
CA GLU A 133 29.50 11.18 9.89
C GLU A 133 29.62 11.34 8.36
N GLY A 134 29.01 12.37 7.77
CA GLY A 134 29.04 12.59 6.32
C GLY A 134 28.09 11.66 5.52
N THR A 135 27.20 10.92 6.20
CA THR A 135 26.21 10.05 5.57
C THR A 135 24.91 10.82 5.31
N ASP A 136 24.39 10.76 4.07
CA ASP A 136 23.09 11.35 3.74
C ASP A 136 21.94 10.47 4.31
N PRO A 137 21.18 10.97 5.32
CA PRO A 137 20.13 10.19 5.96
C PRO A 137 18.99 9.82 4.99
N ILE A 138 18.69 10.69 4.01
CA ILE A 138 17.59 10.44 3.06
C ILE A 138 17.95 9.25 2.19
N ARG A 139 19.17 9.19 1.69
CA ARG A 139 19.64 8.07 0.88
C ARG A 139 19.67 6.76 1.68
N LYS A 140 20.16 6.80 2.90
CA LYS A 140 20.30 5.60 3.73
C LYS A 140 18.96 5.10 4.26
N LEU A 141 18.06 6.00 4.66
CA LEU A 141 16.80 5.64 5.31
C LEU A 141 15.60 5.64 4.34
N ALA A 142 15.40 6.71 3.55
CA ALA A 142 14.22 6.82 2.70
C ALA A 142 14.35 5.98 1.42
N THR A 143 15.50 6.03 0.73
CA THR A 143 15.67 5.30 -0.52
C THR A 143 15.61 3.79 -0.31
N THR A 144 16.20 3.25 0.74
CA THR A 144 16.16 1.81 1.04
C THR A 144 14.73 1.30 1.30
N ARG A 145 13.92 2.08 2.04
CA ARG A 145 12.51 1.78 2.30
C ARG A 145 11.65 1.92 1.06
N LEU A 146 11.95 2.93 0.23
CA LEU A 146 11.26 3.13 -1.05
C LEU A 146 11.46 1.93 -1.97
N VAL A 147 12.70 1.46 -2.16
CA VAL A 147 12.99 0.26 -2.98
C VAL A 147 12.26 -0.96 -2.43
N ALA A 148 12.34 -1.18 -1.12
CA ALA A 148 11.70 -2.31 -0.49
C ALA A 148 10.16 -2.28 -0.66
N CYS A 149 9.51 -1.12 -0.51
CA CYS A 149 8.06 -0.99 -0.72
C CYS A 149 7.67 -1.18 -2.19
N LEU A 150 8.41 -0.59 -3.13
CA LEU A 150 8.15 -0.72 -4.57
C LEU A 150 8.22 -2.17 -5.05
N LEU A 151 9.08 -2.99 -4.45
CA LEU A 151 9.22 -4.41 -4.80
C LEU A 151 8.21 -5.29 -4.05
N MET A 152 8.08 -5.07 -2.73
CA MET A 152 7.33 -6.00 -1.88
C MET A 152 5.83 -5.79 -1.93
N ILE A 153 5.33 -4.57 -2.11
CA ILE A 153 3.88 -4.33 -2.11
C ILE A 153 3.19 -4.95 -3.33
N PRO A 154 3.71 -4.86 -4.57
CA PRO A 154 3.17 -5.63 -5.68
C PRO A 154 3.22 -7.14 -5.46
N LEU A 155 4.31 -7.68 -4.91
CA LEU A 155 4.44 -9.11 -4.61
C LEU A 155 3.41 -9.57 -3.57
N LEU A 156 3.24 -8.81 -2.48
CA LEU A 156 2.23 -9.09 -1.46
C LEU A 156 0.80 -9.00 -2.03
N THR A 157 0.55 -8.10 -2.98
CA THR A 157 -0.73 -8.01 -3.67
C THR A 157 -1.02 -9.25 -4.51
N ILE A 158 -0.01 -9.80 -5.22
CA ILE A 158 -0.17 -11.07 -5.95
C ILE A 158 -0.56 -12.20 -5.00
N VAL A 159 0.11 -12.29 -3.85
CA VAL A 159 -0.22 -13.29 -2.82
C VAL A 159 -1.65 -13.08 -2.30
N THR A 160 -2.03 -11.84 -2.01
CA THR A 160 -3.39 -11.50 -1.56
C THR A 160 -4.44 -11.92 -2.57
N ASN A 161 -4.21 -11.63 -3.87
CA ASN A 161 -5.11 -12.01 -4.96
C ASN A 161 -5.28 -13.53 -5.06
N GLY A 162 -4.16 -14.27 -5.04
CA GLY A 162 -4.20 -15.72 -5.09
C GLY A 162 -4.96 -16.36 -3.93
N ILE A 163 -4.68 -15.89 -2.71
CA ILE A 163 -5.36 -16.37 -1.50
C ILE A 163 -6.84 -15.96 -1.46
N ALA A 164 -7.19 -14.78 -1.99
CA ALA A 164 -8.60 -14.36 -2.07
C ALA A 164 -9.40 -15.23 -3.05
N ILE A 165 -8.85 -15.54 -4.23
CA ILE A 165 -9.47 -16.45 -5.18
C ILE A 165 -9.60 -17.84 -4.58
N PHE A 166 -8.59 -18.31 -3.84
CA PHE A 166 -8.64 -19.59 -3.12
C PHE A 166 -9.71 -19.60 -2.03
N GLY A 167 -9.83 -18.53 -1.23
CA GLY A 167 -10.88 -18.36 -0.23
C GLY A 167 -12.28 -18.40 -0.84
N GLY A 168 -12.45 -17.74 -1.99
CA GLY A 168 -13.69 -17.79 -2.77
C GLY A 168 -14.01 -19.20 -3.29
N TRP A 169 -13.01 -19.95 -3.75
CA TRP A 169 -13.16 -21.35 -4.15
C TRP A 169 -13.63 -22.22 -2.99
N LEU A 170 -13.07 -22.05 -1.81
CA LEU A 170 -13.46 -22.82 -0.63
C LEU A 170 -14.96 -22.70 -0.34
N VAL A 171 -15.48 -21.49 -0.36
CA VAL A 171 -16.92 -21.23 -0.16
C VAL A 171 -17.75 -21.75 -1.33
N ALA A 172 -17.32 -21.51 -2.56
CA ALA A 172 -18.00 -22.00 -3.75
C ALA A 172 -18.14 -23.52 -3.75
N ARG A 173 -17.11 -24.24 -3.30
CA ARG A 173 -17.12 -25.71 -3.22
C ARG A 173 -17.98 -26.23 -2.06
N LEU A 174 -17.83 -25.66 -0.86
CA LEU A 174 -18.45 -26.18 0.37
C LEU A 174 -19.92 -25.78 0.50
N TYR A 175 -20.29 -24.55 0.11
CA TYR A 175 -21.63 -24.01 0.32
C TYR A 175 -22.47 -23.94 -0.94
N LEU A 176 -21.85 -23.69 -2.11
CA LEU A 176 -22.60 -23.54 -3.36
C LEU A 176 -22.60 -24.82 -4.23
N GLY A 177 -21.81 -25.83 -3.86
CA GLY A 177 -21.73 -27.09 -4.63
C GLY A 177 -21.14 -26.94 -6.02
N ILE A 178 -20.43 -25.82 -6.31
CA ILE A 178 -19.83 -25.58 -7.62
C ILE A 178 -18.65 -26.50 -7.79
N ASP A 179 -18.56 -27.16 -8.96
CA ASP A 179 -17.44 -28.04 -9.26
C ASP A 179 -16.12 -27.27 -9.33
N SER A 180 -15.05 -27.88 -8.77
CA SER A 180 -13.74 -27.24 -8.65
C SER A 180 -13.10 -26.95 -10.01
N TYR A 181 -13.21 -27.87 -10.97
CA TYR A 181 -12.67 -27.67 -12.31
C TYR A 181 -13.33 -26.47 -12.99
N PHE A 182 -14.66 -26.40 -12.89
CA PHE A 182 -15.44 -25.30 -13.43
C PHE A 182 -15.07 -23.96 -12.80
N TYR A 183 -14.95 -23.92 -11.44
CA TYR A 183 -14.57 -22.70 -10.72
C TYR A 183 -13.22 -22.15 -11.21
N TRP A 184 -12.18 -22.96 -11.25
CA TRP A 184 -10.84 -22.52 -11.62
C TRP A 184 -10.74 -22.13 -13.09
N THR A 185 -11.38 -22.88 -13.99
CA THR A 185 -11.40 -22.54 -15.43
C THR A 185 -11.99 -21.14 -15.63
N TRP A 186 -13.15 -20.88 -15.05
CA TRP A 186 -13.83 -19.59 -15.19
C TRP A 186 -13.12 -18.45 -14.46
N ALA A 187 -12.48 -18.73 -13.33
CA ALA A 187 -11.70 -17.77 -12.60
C ALA A 187 -10.49 -17.27 -13.41
N PHE A 188 -9.77 -18.17 -14.07
CA PHE A 188 -8.62 -17.81 -14.90
C PHE A 188 -9.00 -17.19 -16.25
N GLU A 189 -10.03 -17.69 -16.90
CA GLU A 189 -10.54 -17.11 -18.16
C GLU A 189 -11.05 -15.66 -17.99
N ALA A 190 -11.51 -15.31 -16.80
CA ALA A 190 -11.98 -13.96 -16.49
C ALA A 190 -10.87 -12.91 -16.44
N ILE A 191 -9.64 -13.33 -16.10
CA ILE A 191 -8.49 -12.45 -15.94
C ILE A 191 -7.86 -12.16 -17.30
N ARG A 192 -7.94 -10.90 -17.73
CA ARG A 192 -7.30 -10.43 -18.96
C ARG A 192 -5.89 -9.95 -18.69
N GLN A 193 -5.03 -9.93 -19.69
CA GLN A 193 -3.66 -9.39 -19.57
C GLN A 193 -3.64 -7.95 -19.00
N ARG A 194 -4.61 -7.15 -19.39
CA ARG A 194 -4.79 -5.79 -18.87
C ARG A 194 -5.02 -5.77 -17.36
N ASP A 195 -5.76 -6.72 -16.82
CA ASP A 195 -6.06 -6.81 -15.39
C ASP A 195 -4.80 -7.11 -14.57
N ILE A 196 -3.91 -7.92 -15.12
CA ILE A 196 -2.61 -8.23 -14.51
C ILE A 196 -1.72 -6.97 -14.47
N VAL A 197 -1.67 -6.22 -15.56
CA VAL A 197 -0.90 -4.97 -15.61
C VAL A 197 -1.44 -3.96 -14.59
N LEU A 198 -2.75 -3.78 -14.52
CA LEU A 198 -3.43 -2.94 -13.53
C LEU A 198 -3.12 -3.39 -12.10
N GLY A 199 -3.25 -4.70 -11.87
CA GLY A 199 -2.97 -5.34 -10.59
C GLY A 199 -1.51 -5.23 -10.13
N LEU A 200 -0.58 -4.82 -10.99
CA LEU A 200 0.83 -4.54 -10.65
C LEU A 200 1.15 -3.05 -10.57
N VAL A 201 0.60 -2.24 -11.46
CA VAL A 201 0.86 -0.79 -11.49
C VAL A 201 0.27 -0.09 -10.28
N LYS A 202 -0.97 -0.40 -9.91
CA LYS A 202 -1.62 0.19 -8.73
C LYS A 202 -0.84 -0.04 -7.44
N PRO A 203 -0.47 -1.28 -7.07
CA PRO A 203 0.31 -1.53 -5.86
C PRO A 203 1.69 -0.88 -5.87
N THR A 204 2.30 -0.70 -7.05
CA THR A 204 3.59 0.00 -7.16
C THR A 204 3.44 1.47 -6.77
N VAL A 205 2.38 2.13 -7.25
CA VAL A 205 2.06 3.52 -6.85
C VAL A 205 1.74 3.60 -5.36
N PHE A 206 0.96 2.65 -4.83
CA PHE A 206 0.65 2.60 -3.40
C PHE A 206 1.90 2.37 -2.56
N GLY A 207 2.84 1.54 -3.05
CA GLY A 207 4.15 1.33 -2.42
C GLY A 207 4.98 2.60 -2.31
N PHE A 208 4.98 3.40 -3.38
CA PHE A 208 5.60 4.72 -3.35
C PHE A 208 4.95 5.63 -2.30
N ILE A 209 3.62 5.70 -2.25
CA ILE A 209 2.88 6.53 -1.29
C ILE A 209 3.21 6.11 0.15
N ILE A 210 3.12 4.81 0.47
CA ILE A 210 3.36 4.30 1.83
C ILE A 210 4.79 4.62 2.28
N ALA A 211 5.78 4.37 1.43
CA ALA A 211 7.18 4.63 1.75
C ALA A 211 7.44 6.12 2.00
N MET A 212 6.97 6.97 1.09
CA MET A 212 7.28 8.40 1.16
C MET A 212 6.54 9.13 2.27
N VAL A 213 5.26 8.81 2.48
CA VAL A 213 4.47 9.39 3.58
C VAL A 213 5.01 8.93 4.94
N GLY A 214 5.38 7.64 5.07
CA GLY A 214 6.01 7.11 6.27
C GLY A 214 7.33 7.79 6.60
N CYS A 215 8.20 7.95 5.59
CA CYS A 215 9.47 8.66 5.75
C CYS A 215 9.25 10.13 6.08
N TYR A 216 8.35 10.82 5.40
CA TYR A 216 8.06 12.23 5.66
C TYR A 216 7.56 12.45 7.10
N ALA A 217 6.57 11.67 7.54
CA ALA A 217 6.05 11.76 8.89
C ALA A 217 7.14 11.51 9.95
N GLY A 218 8.07 10.57 9.69
CA GLY A 218 9.19 10.29 10.58
C GLY A 218 10.22 11.40 10.64
N PHE A 219 10.71 11.90 9.50
CA PHE A 219 11.74 12.94 9.45
C PHE A 219 11.30 14.29 10.04
N TYR A 220 10.02 14.62 9.92
CA TYR A 220 9.47 15.90 10.40
C TYR A 220 8.77 15.79 11.76
N THR A 221 9.03 14.70 12.51
CA THR A 221 8.50 14.52 13.87
C THR A 221 9.01 15.60 14.81
N LYS A 222 8.09 16.17 15.58
CA LYS A 222 8.36 17.17 16.65
C LYS A 222 7.68 16.73 17.94
N GLY A 223 8.21 17.15 19.10
CA GLY A 223 7.56 16.90 20.40
C GLY A 223 8.00 15.62 21.12
N GLY A 224 9.20 15.13 20.84
CA GLY A 224 9.79 14.01 21.58
C GLY A 224 9.03 12.69 21.39
N THR A 225 8.97 11.87 22.43
CA THR A 225 8.33 10.54 22.39
C THR A 225 6.82 10.58 22.10
N VAL A 226 6.13 11.62 22.53
CA VAL A 226 4.70 11.84 22.21
C VAL A 226 4.53 12.10 20.72
N GLY A 227 5.46 12.87 20.12
CA GLY A 227 5.48 13.15 18.68
C GLY A 227 5.63 11.89 17.83
N VAL A 228 6.36 10.87 18.29
CA VAL A 228 6.49 9.58 17.59
C VAL A 228 5.12 8.93 17.40
N GLY A 229 4.29 8.88 18.45
CA GLY A 229 2.93 8.34 18.36
C GLY A 229 2.04 9.11 17.40
N VAL A 230 2.11 10.45 17.42
CA VAL A 230 1.36 11.31 16.50
C VAL A 230 1.78 11.06 15.04
N SER A 231 3.08 11.07 14.76
CA SER A 231 3.61 10.84 13.41
C SER A 231 3.25 9.45 12.87
N THR A 232 3.23 8.44 13.73
CA THR A 232 2.83 7.08 13.39
C THR A 232 1.38 7.03 12.90
N THR A 233 0.46 7.62 13.66
CA THR A 233 -0.96 7.69 13.30
C THR A 233 -1.20 8.54 12.06
N GLN A 234 -0.53 9.69 11.97
CA GLN A 234 -0.63 10.58 10.82
C GLN A 234 -0.13 9.92 9.53
N SER A 235 0.96 9.16 9.60
CA SER A 235 1.46 8.38 8.47
C SER A 235 0.43 7.38 7.95
N MET A 236 -0.17 6.59 8.85
CA MET A 236 -1.20 5.62 8.49
C MET A 236 -2.40 6.28 7.84
N VAL A 237 -2.97 7.32 8.46
CA VAL A 237 -4.17 8.00 7.97
C VAL A 237 -3.91 8.69 6.62
N SER A 238 -2.81 9.45 6.51
CA SER A 238 -2.46 10.15 5.28
C SER A 238 -2.17 9.19 4.13
N SER A 239 -1.45 8.08 4.38
CA SER A 239 -1.22 7.04 3.38
C SER A 239 -2.53 6.43 2.90
N SER A 240 -3.45 6.09 3.83
CA SER A 240 -4.74 5.49 3.48
C SER A 240 -5.59 6.41 2.60
N ILE A 241 -5.66 7.70 2.94
CA ILE A 241 -6.39 8.70 2.14
C ILE A 241 -5.79 8.82 0.75
N LEU A 242 -4.45 8.92 0.65
CA LEU A 242 -3.76 9.05 -0.63
C LEU A 242 -3.87 7.77 -1.49
N ILE A 243 -3.87 6.58 -0.88
CA ILE A 243 -4.12 5.31 -1.56
C ILE A 243 -5.51 5.33 -2.21
N LEU A 244 -6.57 5.64 -1.44
CA LEU A 244 -7.93 5.67 -1.96
C LEU A 244 -8.11 6.73 -3.06
N ALA A 245 -7.54 7.92 -2.87
CA ALA A 245 -7.59 8.98 -3.88
C ALA A 245 -6.84 8.58 -5.16
N SER A 246 -5.65 8.01 -5.04
CA SER A 246 -4.85 7.56 -6.20
C SER A 246 -5.49 6.35 -6.88
N ASP A 247 -6.12 5.45 -6.14
CA ASP A 247 -6.85 4.31 -6.72
C ASP A 247 -7.97 4.78 -7.64
N PHE A 248 -8.80 5.72 -7.18
CA PHE A 248 -9.86 6.31 -8.02
C PHE A 248 -9.29 6.96 -9.29
N LEU A 249 -8.21 7.74 -9.16
CA LEU A 249 -7.59 8.41 -10.31
C LEU A 249 -6.99 7.40 -11.30
N LEU A 250 -6.29 6.39 -10.81
CA LEU A 250 -5.72 5.33 -11.63
C LEU A 250 -6.81 4.54 -12.35
N THR A 251 -7.87 4.14 -11.65
CA THR A 251 -9.00 3.42 -12.25
C THR A 251 -9.63 4.25 -13.38
N LYS A 252 -9.88 5.54 -13.13
CA LYS A 252 -10.42 6.46 -14.14
C LYS A 252 -9.49 6.60 -15.35
N LEU A 253 -8.18 6.72 -15.10
CA LEU A 253 -7.16 6.83 -16.15
C LEU A 253 -7.16 5.59 -17.04
N PHE A 254 -7.17 4.41 -16.43
CA PHE A 254 -7.17 3.15 -17.19
C PHE A 254 -8.48 2.85 -17.91
N MET A 255 -9.61 3.40 -17.45
CA MET A 255 -10.87 3.32 -18.19
C MET A 255 -10.88 4.24 -19.42
N ALA A 256 -10.14 5.35 -19.39
CA ALA A 256 -10.06 6.29 -20.50
C ALA A 256 -9.19 5.80 -21.66
N PHE A 257 -8.29 4.84 -21.41
CA PHE A 257 -7.43 4.22 -22.43
C PHE A 257 -7.80 2.73 -22.55
N PRO A 258 -8.74 2.38 -23.48
CA PRO A 258 -9.27 1.01 -23.67
C PRO A 258 -8.24 0.03 -24.23
#